data_56bac3788300d20a6dd86c44874b2540
#
_entry.id   56bac3788300d20a6dd86c44874b2540
#
_cell.length_a   1.000
_cell.length_b   1.000
_cell.length_c   1.000
_cell.angle_alpha   90.00
_cell.angle_beta   90.00
_cell.angle_gamma   90.00
#
_symmetry.space_group_name_H-M   'P 1'
#
loop_
_entity.id
_entity.type
_entity.pdbx_description
1 polymer ?
#
loop_
_entity_poly.entity_id
_entity_poly.type
_entity_poly.pdbx_seq_one_letter_code
_entity_poly.pdbx_strand_id
1 'polypeptide(L)'
;MPAPSAKNTPSVGTVRIAPIASIPQVIEDLGFEPGKLLAELNFDIRLFDDPETVIPYALRTRLLQQCAERTGCRHFGHLLARNTGPSSFGVAGFLMQQSADVVTALRSFVRYSHLHVSGAVVYLDEAPESAFLGYTILEDTAGAFEQLADGAVTAAFNIMRALCGPEWRPSEVCFAHRKPDNIRPFKTYFDAPLSFNSGRNGVEFSASWLQVPLSGLDRDLQALLQNQVNLLESRHSEDFVEQVRRVVHSAVLMHQATAAQIADLFSIHQRTLNRRLRACGTCFRELLDEARFEIARQLLENSSMSVTEISANLDYADTSAFALSLIHI
;
A
#
# COMPACT_ATOMS: atom_id res chain seq x y z
N MET A 1 -8.85 41.92 -13.51
CA MET A 1 -7.88 41.02 -12.90
C MET A 1 -8.58 39.68 -12.61
N PRO A 2 -8.22 38.56 -13.21
CA PRO A 2 -8.80 37.26 -12.85
C PRO A 2 -8.28 36.84 -11.47
N ALA A 3 -9.17 36.28 -10.64
CA ALA A 3 -8.86 35.76 -9.33
C ALA A 3 -7.84 34.61 -9.44
N PRO A 4 -6.93 34.44 -8.46
CA PRO A 4 -5.98 33.33 -8.49
C PRO A 4 -6.73 32.01 -8.40
N SER A 5 -6.45 31.14 -9.36
CA SER A 5 -6.88 29.74 -9.40
C SER A 5 -6.63 29.10 -8.03
N ALA A 6 -7.66 28.56 -7.42
CA ALA A 6 -7.53 27.70 -6.25
C ALA A 6 -6.61 26.52 -6.63
N LYS A 7 -5.38 26.52 -6.11
CA LYS A 7 -4.51 25.34 -6.16
C LYS A 7 -5.29 24.22 -5.48
N ASN A 8 -5.55 23.15 -6.21
CA ASN A 8 -6.10 21.91 -5.66
C ASN A 8 -5.20 21.49 -4.48
N THR A 9 -5.70 21.66 -3.27
CA THR A 9 -5.06 21.04 -2.11
C THR A 9 -5.21 19.53 -2.32
N PRO A 10 -4.11 18.73 -2.30
CA PRO A 10 -4.22 17.30 -2.44
C PRO A 10 -5.22 16.78 -1.40
N SER A 11 -6.08 15.85 -1.79
CA SER A 11 -7.04 15.24 -0.85
C SER A 11 -6.21 14.53 0.23
N VAL A 12 -6.47 14.86 1.49
CA VAL A 12 -5.77 14.20 2.61
C VAL A 12 -6.11 12.72 2.58
N GLY A 13 -5.11 11.86 2.40
CA GLY A 13 -5.28 10.41 2.41
C GLY A 13 -5.92 9.95 3.72
N THR A 14 -6.77 8.95 3.63
CA THR A 14 -7.49 8.38 4.78
C THR A 14 -7.28 6.88 4.89
N VAL A 15 -7.54 6.32 6.07
CA VAL A 15 -7.43 4.88 6.34
C VAL A 15 -8.42 4.48 7.43
N ARG A 16 -8.98 3.26 7.32
CA ARG A 16 -9.80 2.66 8.38
C ARG A 16 -8.93 2.20 9.55
N ILE A 17 -9.51 2.23 10.75
CA ILE A 17 -8.85 1.78 11.99
C ILE A 17 -8.65 0.26 12.02
N ALA A 18 -9.50 -0.54 11.38
CA ALA A 18 -9.49 -2.00 11.49
C ALA A 18 -8.10 -2.67 11.45
N PRO A 19 -7.17 -2.35 10.53
CA PRO A 19 -5.84 -2.98 10.50
C PRO A 19 -4.91 -2.59 11.65
N ILE A 20 -5.25 -1.52 12.37
CA ILE A 20 -4.48 -1.04 13.52
C ILE A 20 -5.28 -1.11 14.83
N ALA A 21 -6.45 -1.74 14.81
CA ALA A 21 -7.32 -1.86 15.99
C ALA A 21 -6.66 -2.61 17.16
N SER A 22 -5.67 -3.45 16.88
CA SER A 22 -4.91 -4.19 17.91
C SER A 22 -3.76 -3.38 18.56
N ILE A 23 -3.59 -2.09 18.28
CA ILE A 23 -2.57 -1.25 18.91
C ILE A 23 -2.63 -1.34 20.46
N PRO A 24 -3.80 -1.24 21.13
CA PRO A 24 -3.84 -1.38 22.58
C PRO A 24 -3.30 -2.73 23.07
N GLN A 25 -3.65 -3.82 22.41
CA GLN A 25 -3.16 -5.15 22.77
C GLN A 25 -1.65 -5.27 22.56
N VAL A 26 -1.10 -4.76 21.46
CA VAL A 26 0.36 -4.79 21.20
C VAL A 26 1.11 -3.98 22.25
N ILE A 27 0.57 -2.85 22.68
CA ILE A 27 1.15 -2.02 23.77
C ILE A 27 1.17 -2.82 25.07
N GLU A 28 0.08 -3.51 25.41
CA GLU A 28 -0.04 -4.37 26.59
C GLU A 28 0.94 -5.54 26.54
N ASP A 29 1.03 -6.24 25.42
CA ASP A 29 1.97 -7.36 25.19
C ASP A 29 3.45 -6.92 25.34
N LEU A 30 3.75 -5.65 25.07
CA LEU A 30 5.06 -5.04 25.30
C LEU A 30 5.29 -4.57 26.74
N GLY A 31 4.31 -4.78 27.64
CA GLY A 31 4.42 -4.48 29.08
C GLY A 31 4.07 -3.05 29.48
N PHE A 32 3.36 -2.32 28.63
CA PHE A 32 2.90 -0.96 28.91
C PHE A 32 1.39 -0.94 29.18
N GLU A 33 0.91 0.07 29.91
CA GLU A 33 -0.51 0.31 30.11
C GLU A 33 -1.07 1.11 28.91
N PRO A 34 -2.00 0.53 28.08
CA PRO A 34 -2.38 1.13 26.82
C PRO A 34 -3.05 2.51 26.94
N GLY A 35 -3.98 2.66 27.87
CA GLY A 35 -4.71 3.91 28.07
C GLY A 35 -3.78 5.05 28.50
N LYS A 36 -2.83 4.76 29.37
CA LYS A 36 -1.83 5.73 29.83
C LYS A 36 -0.88 6.13 28.71
N LEU A 37 -0.31 5.14 28.00
CA LEU A 37 0.64 5.40 26.92
C LEU A 37 -0.03 6.21 25.79
N LEU A 38 -1.23 5.82 25.36
CA LEU A 38 -1.96 6.54 24.32
C LEU A 38 -2.33 7.97 24.76
N ALA A 39 -2.76 8.15 26.01
CA ALA A 39 -3.06 9.49 26.54
C ALA A 39 -1.80 10.40 26.57
N GLU A 40 -0.63 9.87 26.95
CA GLU A 40 0.64 10.59 26.89
C GLU A 40 1.02 11.01 25.45
N LEU A 41 0.58 10.24 24.44
CA LEU A 41 0.76 10.52 23.02
C LEU A 41 -0.35 11.41 22.42
N ASN A 42 -1.31 11.86 23.25
CA ASN A 42 -2.49 12.63 22.86
C ASN A 42 -3.45 11.84 21.95
N PHE A 43 -3.61 10.55 22.19
CA PHE A 43 -4.63 9.70 21.56
C PHE A 43 -5.61 9.17 22.60
N ASP A 44 -6.88 9.14 22.23
CA ASP A 44 -7.93 8.52 23.03
C ASP A 44 -8.00 7.03 22.69
N ILE A 45 -7.92 6.16 23.71
CA ILE A 45 -8.03 4.71 23.51
C ILE A 45 -9.35 4.30 22.84
N ARG A 46 -10.43 5.08 23.04
CA ARG A 46 -11.73 4.87 22.38
C ARG A 46 -11.67 4.97 20.85
N LEU A 47 -10.59 5.50 20.28
CA LEU A 47 -10.34 5.48 18.84
C LEU A 47 -10.40 4.06 18.25
N PHE A 48 -10.10 3.05 19.05
CA PHE A 48 -10.04 1.66 18.63
C PHE A 48 -11.32 0.86 18.89
N ASP A 49 -12.37 1.47 19.46
CA ASP A 49 -13.64 0.80 19.78
C ASP A 49 -14.45 0.44 18.51
N ASP A 50 -14.34 1.25 17.45
CA ASP A 50 -15.02 1.02 16.18
C ASP A 50 -14.01 0.82 15.04
N PRO A 51 -13.85 -0.43 14.53
CA PRO A 51 -12.94 -0.75 13.42
C PRO A 51 -13.30 -0.04 12.10
N GLU A 52 -14.55 0.44 11.94
CA GLU A 52 -14.98 1.16 10.75
C GLU A 52 -14.62 2.65 10.78
N THR A 53 -14.16 3.17 11.92
CA THR A 53 -13.70 4.54 12.04
C THR A 53 -12.63 4.85 11.00
N VAL A 54 -12.81 5.95 10.26
CA VAL A 54 -11.85 6.44 9.26
C VAL A 54 -11.07 7.61 9.84
N ILE A 55 -9.75 7.55 9.71
CA ILE A 55 -8.83 8.60 10.18
C ILE A 55 -7.94 9.10 9.04
N PRO A 56 -7.40 10.34 9.16
CA PRO A 56 -6.35 10.81 8.26
C PRO A 56 -5.15 9.86 8.26
N TYR A 57 -4.59 9.59 7.08
CA TYR A 57 -3.41 8.74 6.94
C TYR A 57 -2.24 9.25 7.80
N ALA A 58 -2.00 10.56 7.82
CA ALA A 58 -0.99 11.21 8.64
C ALA A 58 -1.18 10.94 10.16
N LEU A 59 -2.44 10.81 10.62
CA LEU A 59 -2.72 10.46 12.03
C LEU A 59 -2.25 9.03 12.34
N ARG A 60 -2.53 8.06 11.46
CA ARG A 60 -2.04 6.69 11.57
C ARG A 60 -0.51 6.65 11.59
N THR A 61 0.12 7.39 10.68
CA THR A 61 1.57 7.49 10.56
C THR A 61 2.20 7.97 11.86
N ARG A 62 1.69 9.08 12.40
CA ARG A 62 2.16 9.63 13.68
C ARG A 62 1.95 8.65 14.84
N LEU A 63 0.80 8.00 14.90
CA LEU A 63 0.48 7.03 15.95
C LEU A 63 1.47 5.86 15.95
N LEU A 64 1.74 5.26 14.80
CA LEU A 64 2.67 4.14 14.66
C LEU A 64 4.09 4.54 15.06
N GLN A 65 4.56 5.69 14.58
CA GLN A 65 5.89 6.20 14.91
C GLN A 65 6.04 6.42 16.42
N GLN A 66 5.10 7.12 17.04
CA GLN A 66 5.15 7.42 18.47
C GLN A 66 5.02 6.16 19.33
N CYS A 67 4.18 5.19 18.94
CA CYS A 67 4.10 3.91 19.65
C CYS A 67 5.42 3.15 19.56
N ALA A 68 6.04 3.06 18.39
CA ALA A 68 7.33 2.41 18.21
C ALA A 68 8.45 3.07 19.04
N GLU A 69 8.53 4.40 19.04
CA GLU A 69 9.49 5.17 19.82
C GLU A 69 9.29 4.99 21.32
N ARG A 70 8.04 5.09 21.79
CA ARG A 70 7.71 5.08 23.20
C ARG A 70 7.88 3.70 23.84
N THR A 71 7.59 2.65 23.06
CA THR A 71 7.79 1.25 23.51
C THR A 71 9.21 0.75 23.28
N GLY A 72 10.02 1.46 22.50
CA GLY A 72 11.35 1.01 22.05
C GLY A 72 11.29 -0.17 21.06
N CYS A 73 10.10 -0.50 20.54
CA CYS A 73 9.89 -1.63 19.64
C CYS A 73 10.08 -1.19 18.18
N ARG A 74 11.26 -1.39 17.63
CA ARG A 74 11.59 -0.99 16.25
C ARG A 74 10.79 -1.72 15.16
N HIS A 75 10.13 -2.83 15.48
CA HIS A 75 9.29 -3.60 14.57
C HIS A 75 7.82 -3.61 15.01
N PHE A 76 7.37 -2.50 15.57
CA PHE A 76 6.00 -2.34 16.08
C PHE A 76 4.95 -2.57 15.00
N GLY A 77 5.16 -2.03 13.78
CA GLY A 77 4.28 -2.23 12.64
C GLY A 77 4.17 -3.70 12.23
N HIS A 78 5.26 -4.45 12.28
CA HIS A 78 5.24 -5.90 12.06
C HIS A 78 4.40 -6.61 13.13
N LEU A 79 4.64 -6.33 14.43
CA LEU A 79 3.86 -6.95 15.51
C LEU A 79 2.37 -6.67 15.37
N LEU A 80 2.02 -5.42 15.08
CA LEU A 80 0.66 -4.99 14.88
C LEU A 80 -0.04 -5.79 13.78
N ALA A 81 0.62 -5.99 12.65
CA ALA A 81 0.05 -6.66 11.50
C ALA A 81 0.04 -8.19 11.60
N ARG A 82 0.64 -8.81 12.61
CA ARG A 82 0.66 -10.28 12.75
C ARG A 82 -0.75 -10.89 12.83
N ASN A 83 -1.70 -10.15 13.37
CA ASN A 83 -3.10 -10.57 13.48
C ASN A 83 -3.98 -9.97 12.37
N THR A 84 -3.41 -9.24 11.41
CA THR A 84 -4.14 -8.66 10.28
C THR A 84 -4.36 -9.74 9.22
N GLY A 85 -5.62 -9.98 8.87
CA GLY A 85 -6.01 -10.92 7.82
C GLY A 85 -7.01 -10.27 6.85
N PRO A 86 -7.57 -11.04 5.88
CA PRO A 86 -8.52 -10.51 4.90
C PRO A 86 -9.66 -9.70 5.51
N SER A 87 -10.27 -10.16 6.60
CA SER A 87 -11.38 -9.47 7.29
C SER A 87 -11.03 -8.06 7.79
N SER A 88 -9.78 -7.79 8.08
CA SER A 88 -9.31 -6.45 8.52
C SER A 88 -9.48 -5.38 7.43
N PHE A 89 -9.67 -5.79 6.17
CA PHE A 89 -9.85 -4.89 5.04
C PHE A 89 -11.34 -4.69 4.66
N GLY A 90 -12.26 -5.08 5.56
CA GLY A 90 -13.70 -4.89 5.40
C GLY A 90 -14.26 -5.55 4.15
N VAL A 91 -15.16 -4.86 3.46
CA VAL A 91 -15.85 -5.42 2.28
C VAL A 91 -14.89 -5.87 1.18
N ALA A 92 -13.79 -5.18 0.94
CA ALA A 92 -12.78 -5.57 -0.04
C ALA A 92 -12.11 -6.91 0.34
N GLY A 93 -11.79 -7.10 1.62
CA GLY A 93 -11.21 -8.33 2.13
C GLY A 93 -12.19 -9.51 2.13
N PHE A 94 -13.46 -9.27 2.46
CA PHE A 94 -14.50 -10.31 2.37
C PHE A 94 -14.78 -10.71 0.92
N LEU A 95 -14.86 -9.75 0.00
CA LEU A 95 -15.05 -10.01 -1.43
C LEU A 95 -13.88 -10.83 -2.02
N MET A 96 -12.66 -10.53 -1.61
CA MET A 96 -11.46 -11.30 -1.96
C MET A 96 -11.61 -12.77 -1.58
N GLN A 97 -12.11 -13.07 -0.38
CA GLN A 97 -12.33 -14.44 0.09
C GLN A 97 -13.44 -15.17 -0.68
N GLN A 98 -14.39 -14.45 -1.30
CA GLN A 98 -15.45 -14.99 -2.14
C GLN A 98 -15.08 -15.01 -3.63
N SER A 99 -13.80 -15.23 -3.96
CA SER A 99 -13.32 -15.35 -5.33
C SER A 99 -13.12 -16.82 -5.72
N ALA A 100 -13.10 -17.10 -7.04
CA ALA A 100 -12.96 -18.48 -7.54
C ALA A 100 -11.55 -19.04 -7.37
N ASP A 101 -10.55 -18.16 -7.50
CA ASP A 101 -9.13 -18.49 -7.44
C ASP A 101 -8.30 -17.32 -6.85
N VAL A 102 -7.04 -17.58 -6.58
CA VAL A 102 -6.14 -16.61 -5.94
C VAL A 102 -5.93 -15.36 -6.81
N VAL A 103 -5.77 -15.50 -8.12
CA VAL A 103 -5.55 -14.33 -8.99
C VAL A 103 -6.77 -13.41 -9.01
N THR A 104 -7.97 -13.98 -9.08
CA THR A 104 -9.24 -13.23 -9.02
C THR A 104 -9.37 -12.52 -7.66
N ALA A 105 -9.01 -13.21 -6.57
CA ALA A 105 -9.02 -12.66 -5.22
C ALA A 105 -8.10 -11.44 -5.10
N LEU A 106 -6.85 -11.59 -5.54
CA LEU A 106 -5.84 -10.52 -5.45
C LEU A 106 -6.19 -9.33 -6.36
N ARG A 107 -6.64 -9.59 -7.59
CA ARG A 107 -7.08 -8.51 -8.50
C ARG A 107 -8.29 -7.75 -7.94
N SER A 108 -9.23 -8.47 -7.33
CA SER A 108 -10.37 -7.85 -6.64
C SER A 108 -9.89 -6.98 -5.46
N PHE A 109 -8.96 -7.49 -4.64
CA PHE A 109 -8.40 -6.73 -3.52
C PHE A 109 -7.64 -5.48 -3.99
N VAL A 110 -6.77 -5.59 -4.99
CA VAL A 110 -6.07 -4.45 -5.60
C VAL A 110 -7.07 -3.39 -6.07
N ARG A 111 -8.12 -3.83 -6.81
CA ARG A 111 -9.14 -2.93 -7.34
C ARG A 111 -9.86 -2.14 -6.26
N TYR A 112 -10.21 -2.77 -5.15
CA TYR A 112 -11.07 -2.18 -4.11
C TYR A 112 -10.31 -1.74 -2.85
N SER A 113 -8.99 -1.86 -2.81
CA SER A 113 -8.16 -1.44 -1.66
C SER A 113 -8.31 0.05 -1.33
N HIS A 114 -8.63 0.88 -2.32
CA HIS A 114 -8.88 2.31 -2.13
C HIS A 114 -10.07 2.63 -1.21
N LEU A 115 -11.04 1.72 -1.10
CA LEU A 115 -12.15 1.85 -0.15
C LEU A 115 -11.70 1.70 1.30
N HIS A 116 -10.51 1.14 1.50
CA HIS A 116 -9.89 0.94 2.80
C HIS A 116 -8.81 1.98 3.10
N VAL A 117 -7.98 2.32 2.12
CA VAL A 117 -6.86 3.25 2.26
C VAL A 117 -6.68 4.07 0.98
N SER A 118 -6.64 5.40 1.11
CA SER A 118 -6.37 6.29 -0.03
C SER A 118 -4.95 6.89 -0.01
N GLY A 119 -4.23 6.80 1.12
CA GLY A 119 -2.84 7.26 1.23
C GLY A 119 -1.78 6.25 0.80
N ALA A 120 -2.19 5.13 0.19
CA ALA A 120 -1.28 4.09 -0.28
C ALA A 120 -1.94 3.25 -1.39
N VAL A 121 -1.13 2.46 -2.10
CA VAL A 121 -1.59 1.58 -3.18
C VAL A 121 -1.11 0.16 -2.95
N VAL A 122 -2.03 -0.79 -3.07
CA VAL A 122 -1.72 -2.22 -3.23
C VAL A 122 -1.63 -2.51 -4.72
N TYR A 123 -0.67 -3.32 -5.14
CA TYR A 123 -0.54 -3.73 -6.53
C TYR A 123 -0.13 -5.20 -6.65
N LEU A 124 -0.49 -5.81 -7.77
CA LEU A 124 -0.10 -7.17 -8.13
C LEU A 124 0.70 -7.09 -9.43
N ASP A 125 1.98 -7.44 -9.36
CA ASP A 125 2.85 -7.57 -10.52
C ASP A 125 2.93 -9.04 -10.91
N GLU A 126 2.54 -9.35 -12.15
CA GLU A 126 2.40 -10.71 -12.64
C GLU A 126 3.43 -10.96 -13.75
N ALA A 127 4.36 -11.87 -13.51
CA ALA A 127 5.32 -12.37 -14.49
C ALA A 127 5.08 -13.86 -14.79
N PRO A 128 5.66 -14.43 -15.86
CA PRO A 128 5.39 -15.81 -16.25
C PRO A 128 5.70 -16.86 -15.16
N GLU A 129 6.74 -16.65 -14.36
CA GLU A 129 7.21 -17.59 -13.35
C GLU A 129 7.00 -17.12 -11.91
N SER A 130 6.88 -15.82 -11.70
CA SER A 130 6.71 -15.20 -10.38
C SER A 130 5.58 -14.19 -10.36
N ALA A 131 5.08 -13.90 -9.16
CA ALA A 131 4.17 -12.81 -8.92
C ALA A 131 4.60 -12.06 -7.66
N PHE A 132 4.25 -10.79 -7.58
CA PHE A 132 4.58 -9.93 -6.45
C PHE A 132 3.34 -9.19 -5.96
N LEU A 133 2.96 -9.42 -4.71
CA LEU A 133 1.93 -8.62 -4.06
C LEU A 133 2.62 -7.50 -3.28
N GLY A 134 2.48 -6.28 -3.80
CA GLY A 134 3.21 -5.11 -3.33
C GLY A 134 2.35 -4.02 -2.71
N TYR A 135 3.02 -3.14 -1.98
CA TYR A 135 2.43 -1.98 -1.32
C TYR A 135 3.36 -0.76 -1.46
N THR A 136 2.80 0.35 -1.89
CA THR A 136 3.51 1.63 -1.96
C THR A 136 2.73 2.73 -1.25
N ILE A 137 3.45 3.64 -0.63
CA ILE A 137 2.90 4.75 0.15
C ILE A 137 2.88 5.99 -0.74
N LEU A 138 1.75 6.70 -0.77
CA LEU A 138 1.57 7.94 -1.54
C LEU A 138 1.77 9.19 -0.68
N GLU A 139 1.58 9.07 0.63
CA GLU A 139 1.60 10.18 1.57
C GLU A 139 2.98 10.35 2.20
N ASP A 140 3.22 11.54 2.76
CA ASP A 140 4.40 11.75 3.61
C ASP A 140 4.31 10.90 4.88
N THR A 141 5.36 10.16 5.15
CA THR A 141 5.42 9.22 6.27
C THR A 141 5.90 9.85 7.57
N ALA A 142 6.39 11.09 7.55
CA ALA A 142 6.91 11.79 8.72
C ALA A 142 7.81 10.90 9.62
N GLY A 143 8.66 10.07 9.01
CA GLY A 143 9.58 9.16 9.70
C GLY A 143 9.03 7.77 10.04
N ALA A 144 7.74 7.48 9.81
CA ALA A 144 7.13 6.17 10.09
C ALA A 144 7.20 5.17 8.91
N PHE A 145 8.00 5.44 7.90
CA PHE A 145 8.07 4.60 6.69
C PHE A 145 8.32 3.13 7.02
N GLU A 146 9.30 2.84 7.88
CA GLU A 146 9.63 1.47 8.30
C GLU A 146 8.43 0.77 8.93
N GLN A 147 7.73 1.43 9.87
CA GLN A 147 6.58 0.85 10.56
C GLN A 147 5.41 0.55 9.60
N LEU A 148 5.17 1.44 8.65
CA LEU A 148 4.14 1.27 7.63
C LEU A 148 4.49 0.15 6.66
N ALA A 149 5.74 0.08 6.20
CA ALA A 149 6.25 -0.96 5.31
C ALA A 149 6.21 -2.33 5.98
N ASP A 150 6.72 -2.44 7.21
CA ASP A 150 6.70 -3.68 8.00
C ASP A 150 5.28 -4.21 8.19
N GLY A 151 4.35 -3.32 8.53
CA GLY A 151 2.94 -3.66 8.68
C GLY A 151 2.31 -4.13 7.39
N ALA A 152 2.55 -3.42 6.28
CA ALA A 152 1.98 -3.75 4.97
C ALA A 152 2.51 -5.09 4.41
N VAL A 153 3.83 -5.32 4.51
CA VAL A 153 4.45 -6.58 4.08
C VAL A 153 3.95 -7.75 4.91
N THR A 154 3.79 -7.56 6.23
CA THR A 154 3.23 -8.60 7.10
C THR A 154 1.77 -8.90 6.76
N ALA A 155 0.97 -7.88 6.48
CA ALA A 155 -0.41 -8.05 6.05
C ALA A 155 -0.51 -8.77 4.69
N ALA A 156 0.34 -8.42 3.71
CA ALA A 156 0.40 -9.10 2.42
C ALA A 156 0.75 -10.59 2.57
N PHE A 157 1.72 -10.92 3.42
CA PHE A 157 2.05 -12.30 3.76
C PHE A 157 0.86 -13.04 4.37
N ASN A 158 0.14 -12.43 5.30
CA ASN A 158 -1.02 -13.04 5.95
C ASN A 158 -2.20 -13.24 4.98
N ILE A 159 -2.42 -12.29 4.07
CA ILE A 159 -3.41 -12.43 3.00
C ILE A 159 -3.10 -13.67 2.17
N MET A 160 -1.87 -13.81 1.71
CA MET A 160 -1.46 -14.96 0.90
C MET A 160 -1.59 -16.27 1.66
N ARG A 161 -1.18 -16.33 2.92
CA ARG A 161 -1.36 -17.52 3.77
C ARG A 161 -2.84 -17.86 4.02
N ALA A 162 -3.70 -16.86 4.14
CA ALA A 162 -5.13 -17.07 4.31
C ALA A 162 -5.79 -17.62 3.02
N LEU A 163 -5.34 -17.19 1.85
CA LEU A 163 -5.85 -17.63 0.56
C LEU A 163 -5.30 -19.01 0.15
N CYS A 164 -3.99 -19.21 0.28
CA CYS A 164 -3.27 -20.37 -0.24
C CYS A 164 -3.08 -21.48 0.80
N GLY A 165 -3.37 -21.24 2.08
CA GLY A 165 -3.19 -22.20 3.17
C GLY A 165 -1.77 -22.22 3.76
N PRO A 166 -1.55 -23.11 4.77
CA PRO A 166 -0.31 -23.12 5.57
C PRO A 166 0.94 -23.57 4.80
N GLU A 167 0.76 -24.26 3.68
CA GLU A 167 1.88 -24.75 2.84
C GLU A 167 2.46 -23.66 1.93
N TRP A 168 1.75 -22.54 1.77
CA TRP A 168 2.27 -21.42 0.98
C TRP A 168 3.51 -20.80 1.63
N ARG A 169 4.52 -20.54 0.79
CA ARG A 169 5.73 -19.81 1.17
C ARG A 169 6.08 -18.78 0.10
N PRO A 170 6.47 -17.56 0.48
CA PRO A 170 7.04 -16.63 -0.48
C PRO A 170 8.43 -17.10 -0.92
N SER A 171 8.80 -16.80 -2.16
CA SER A 171 10.18 -16.94 -2.63
C SER A 171 11.09 -15.89 -1.99
N GLU A 172 10.56 -14.70 -1.76
CA GLU A 172 11.26 -13.62 -1.07
C GLU A 172 10.26 -12.65 -0.41
N VAL A 173 10.68 -12.08 0.72
CA VAL A 173 9.95 -10.98 1.39
C VAL A 173 10.80 -9.72 1.29
N CYS A 174 10.26 -8.70 0.63
CA CYS A 174 10.98 -7.49 0.24
C CYS A 174 10.58 -6.28 1.08
N PHE A 175 11.58 -5.54 1.54
CA PHE A 175 11.45 -4.29 2.27
C PHE A 175 12.27 -3.20 1.57
N ALA A 176 11.65 -2.06 1.28
CA ALA A 176 12.33 -0.94 0.65
C ALA A 176 13.25 -0.17 1.61
N HIS A 177 13.06 -0.32 2.91
CA HIS A 177 13.87 0.37 3.91
C HIS A 177 15.18 -0.36 4.23
N ARG A 178 16.02 0.31 5.02
CA ARG A 178 17.31 -0.22 5.50
C ARG A 178 17.10 -1.46 6.35
N LYS A 179 18.06 -2.38 6.26
CA LYS A 179 18.07 -3.56 7.11
C LYS A 179 18.18 -3.17 8.58
N PRO A 180 17.22 -3.54 9.44
CA PRO A 180 17.32 -3.28 10.86
C PRO A 180 18.40 -4.14 11.52
N ASP A 181 18.95 -3.67 12.67
CA ASP A 181 19.98 -4.39 13.42
C ASP A 181 19.52 -5.79 13.86
N ASN A 182 18.24 -5.90 14.25
CA ASN A 182 17.64 -7.17 14.66
C ASN A 182 16.56 -7.62 13.68
N ILE A 183 16.89 -8.56 12.81
CA ILE A 183 15.94 -9.17 11.85
C ILE A 183 15.31 -10.47 12.35
N ARG A 184 15.62 -10.91 13.59
CA ARG A 184 15.11 -12.19 14.12
C ARG A 184 13.58 -12.26 14.15
N PRO A 185 12.82 -11.21 14.56
CA PRO A 185 11.36 -11.23 14.52
C PRO A 185 10.80 -11.53 13.14
N PHE A 186 11.36 -10.90 12.11
CA PHE A 186 10.97 -11.12 10.71
C PHE A 186 11.33 -12.51 10.22
N LYS A 187 12.58 -12.98 10.46
CA LYS A 187 13.02 -14.33 10.06
C LYS A 187 12.15 -15.42 10.67
N THR A 188 11.83 -15.29 11.96
CA THR A 188 11.01 -16.28 12.66
C THR A 188 9.58 -16.30 12.14
N TYR A 189 9.04 -15.15 11.74
CA TYR A 189 7.66 -15.03 11.32
C TYR A 189 7.43 -15.47 9.87
N PHE A 190 8.25 -14.95 8.94
CA PHE A 190 8.07 -15.20 7.52
C PHE A 190 8.60 -16.58 7.09
N ASP A 191 9.60 -17.10 7.77
CA ASP A 191 10.26 -18.38 7.43
C ASP A 191 10.64 -18.46 5.94
N ALA A 192 11.23 -17.36 5.43
CA ALA A 192 11.55 -17.16 4.03
C ALA A 192 12.76 -16.22 3.87
N PRO A 193 13.39 -16.15 2.68
CA PRO A 193 14.40 -15.14 2.36
C PRO A 193 13.89 -13.73 2.57
N LEU A 194 14.70 -12.86 3.19
CA LEU A 194 14.38 -11.44 3.43
C LEU A 194 15.35 -10.56 2.66
N SER A 195 14.80 -9.64 1.87
CA SER A 195 15.53 -8.61 1.13
C SER A 195 15.21 -7.23 1.70
N PHE A 196 16.25 -6.48 2.07
CA PHE A 196 16.15 -5.10 2.51
C PHE A 196 16.84 -4.19 1.48
N ASN A 197 16.47 -2.93 1.40
CA ASN A 197 16.86 -2.02 0.32
C ASN A 197 16.45 -2.56 -1.06
N SER A 198 15.28 -3.19 -1.16
CA SER A 198 14.86 -3.87 -2.39
C SER A 198 14.18 -2.95 -3.41
N GLY A 199 13.99 -1.69 -3.07
CA GLY A 199 13.27 -0.72 -3.91
C GLY A 199 11.74 -0.85 -3.86
N ARG A 200 11.20 -1.94 -3.31
CA ARG A 200 9.74 -2.21 -3.20
C ARG A 200 9.40 -2.94 -1.90
N ASN A 201 8.15 -2.81 -1.44
CA ASN A 201 7.65 -3.51 -0.26
C ASN A 201 6.62 -4.55 -0.67
N GLY A 202 6.76 -5.81 -0.23
CA GLY A 202 5.80 -6.86 -0.53
C GLY A 202 6.37 -8.25 -0.43
N VAL A 203 5.66 -9.20 -1.01
CA VAL A 203 6.02 -10.62 -1.04
C VAL A 203 6.07 -11.14 -2.47
N GLU A 204 7.17 -11.79 -2.84
CA GLU A 204 7.33 -12.49 -4.10
C GLU A 204 7.01 -13.98 -3.93
N PHE A 205 6.36 -14.58 -4.91
CA PHE A 205 5.96 -15.98 -4.87
C PHE A 205 5.83 -16.57 -6.29
N SER A 206 5.84 -17.90 -6.41
CA SER A 206 5.65 -18.56 -7.72
C SER A 206 4.29 -18.21 -8.33
N ALA A 207 4.26 -17.86 -9.62
CA ALA A 207 3.04 -17.56 -10.37
C ALA A 207 2.03 -18.73 -10.36
N SER A 208 2.50 -19.96 -10.13
CA SER A 208 1.62 -21.14 -10.01
C SER A 208 0.58 -21.00 -8.90
N TRP A 209 0.86 -20.25 -7.84
CA TRP A 209 -0.10 -20.02 -6.76
C TRP A 209 -1.30 -19.16 -7.18
N LEU A 210 -1.15 -18.35 -8.22
CA LEU A 210 -2.24 -17.54 -8.75
C LEU A 210 -3.42 -18.38 -9.27
N GLN A 211 -3.14 -19.61 -9.74
CA GLN A 211 -4.14 -20.52 -10.32
C GLN A 211 -4.79 -21.43 -9.28
N VAL A 212 -4.40 -21.33 -8.01
CA VAL A 212 -4.99 -22.19 -6.95
C VAL A 212 -6.45 -21.81 -6.75
N PRO A 213 -7.38 -22.79 -6.87
CA PRO A 213 -8.79 -22.55 -6.63
C PRO A 213 -9.04 -22.30 -5.14
N LEU A 214 -9.93 -21.35 -4.83
CA LEU A 214 -10.35 -21.08 -3.47
C LEU A 214 -11.59 -21.91 -3.12
N SER A 215 -11.55 -22.56 -1.95
CA SER A 215 -12.68 -23.28 -1.40
C SER A 215 -13.61 -22.34 -0.63
N GLY A 216 -14.91 -22.51 -0.78
CA GLY A 216 -15.90 -21.76 0.02
C GLY A 216 -16.54 -20.56 -0.71
N LEU A 217 -16.42 -20.49 -2.04
CA LEU A 217 -17.15 -19.51 -2.84
C LEU A 217 -18.67 -19.68 -2.64
N ASP A 218 -19.29 -18.67 -2.03
CA ASP A 218 -20.73 -18.49 -1.95
C ASP A 218 -21.13 -17.37 -2.92
N ARG A 219 -21.85 -17.73 -4.01
CA ARG A 219 -22.23 -16.78 -5.06
C ARG A 219 -23.23 -15.73 -4.59
N ASP A 220 -24.10 -16.08 -3.66
CA ASP A 220 -25.11 -15.16 -3.13
C ASP A 220 -24.42 -14.12 -2.22
N LEU A 221 -23.51 -14.59 -1.35
CA LEU A 221 -22.67 -13.70 -0.54
C LEU A 221 -21.76 -12.83 -1.42
N GLN A 222 -21.13 -13.40 -2.45
CA GLN A 222 -20.32 -12.64 -3.40
C GLN A 222 -21.13 -11.52 -4.06
N ALA A 223 -22.36 -11.81 -4.53
CA ALA A 223 -23.23 -10.82 -5.15
C ALA A 223 -23.62 -9.70 -4.16
N LEU A 224 -23.91 -10.05 -2.92
CA LEU A 224 -24.22 -9.09 -1.85
C LEU A 224 -23.03 -8.18 -1.55
N LEU A 225 -21.83 -8.73 -1.41
CA LEU A 225 -20.60 -7.98 -1.19
C LEU A 225 -20.27 -7.07 -2.38
N GLN A 226 -20.47 -7.55 -3.62
CA GLN A 226 -20.27 -6.74 -4.83
C GLN A 226 -21.23 -5.55 -4.88
N ASN A 227 -22.50 -5.75 -4.50
CA ASN A 227 -23.48 -4.65 -4.41
C ASN A 227 -23.05 -3.63 -3.33
N GLN A 228 -22.51 -4.09 -2.21
CA GLN A 228 -22.01 -3.21 -1.16
C GLN A 228 -20.82 -2.39 -1.64
N VAL A 229 -19.87 -3.02 -2.36
CA VAL A 229 -18.73 -2.32 -2.99
C VAL A 229 -19.23 -1.26 -3.96
N ASN A 230 -20.13 -1.59 -4.88
CA ASN A 230 -20.68 -0.65 -5.85
C ASN A 230 -21.36 0.56 -5.15
N LEU A 231 -22.04 0.33 -4.02
CA LEU A 231 -22.64 1.40 -3.22
C LEU A 231 -21.58 2.30 -2.59
N LEU A 232 -20.50 1.71 -2.07
CA LEU A 232 -19.38 2.48 -1.51
C LEU A 232 -18.65 3.28 -2.60
N GLU A 233 -18.37 2.69 -3.75
CA GLU A 233 -17.77 3.40 -4.90
C GLU A 233 -18.63 4.57 -5.37
N SER A 234 -19.96 4.41 -5.41
CA SER A 234 -20.87 5.50 -5.81
C SER A 234 -20.87 6.70 -4.85
N ARG A 235 -20.49 6.47 -3.60
CA ARG A 235 -20.36 7.52 -2.56
C ARG A 235 -18.98 8.16 -2.53
N HIS A 236 -17.96 7.42 -2.99
CA HIS A 236 -16.58 7.91 -3.12
C HIS A 236 -16.38 8.41 -4.56
N SER A 237 -16.82 9.62 -4.85
CA SER A 237 -16.48 10.28 -6.12
C SER A 237 -14.99 10.70 -6.06
N GLU A 238 -14.09 9.72 -6.17
CA GLU A 238 -12.68 10.03 -6.29
C GLU A 238 -12.45 10.79 -7.60
N ASP A 239 -11.72 11.89 -7.52
CA ASP A 239 -11.35 12.66 -8.70
C ASP A 239 -10.59 11.77 -9.69
N PHE A 240 -10.93 11.88 -10.97
CA PHE A 240 -10.29 11.12 -12.06
C PHE A 240 -8.76 11.25 -12.04
N VAL A 241 -8.23 12.41 -11.65
CA VAL A 241 -6.79 12.65 -11.51
C VAL A 241 -6.20 11.77 -10.41
N GLU A 242 -6.85 11.67 -9.25
CA GLU A 242 -6.38 10.82 -8.14
C GLU A 242 -6.41 9.33 -8.50
N GLN A 243 -7.44 8.89 -9.23
CA GLN A 243 -7.49 7.52 -9.75
C GLN A 243 -6.30 7.24 -10.67
N VAL A 244 -6.00 8.16 -11.60
CA VAL A 244 -4.86 8.04 -12.53
C VAL A 244 -3.53 8.10 -11.76
N ARG A 245 -3.39 9.00 -10.78
CA ARG A 245 -2.19 9.13 -9.92
C ARG A 245 -1.86 7.80 -9.25
N ARG A 246 -2.82 7.16 -8.61
CA ARG A 246 -2.63 5.85 -7.95
C ARG A 246 -2.17 4.78 -8.92
N VAL A 247 -2.83 4.71 -10.09
CA VAL A 247 -2.49 3.71 -11.12
C VAL A 247 -1.09 3.96 -11.69
N VAL A 248 -0.71 5.23 -11.93
CA VAL A 248 0.63 5.60 -12.39
C VAL A 248 1.69 5.21 -11.36
N HIS A 249 1.42 5.43 -10.07
CA HIS A 249 2.36 5.09 -9.00
C HIS A 249 2.68 3.59 -8.96
N SER A 250 1.67 2.72 -9.03
CA SER A 250 1.89 1.27 -9.11
C SER A 250 2.57 0.86 -10.42
N ALA A 251 2.19 1.47 -11.54
CA ALA A 251 2.74 1.17 -12.85
C ALA A 251 4.24 1.51 -12.95
N VAL A 252 4.72 2.55 -12.27
CA VAL A 252 6.17 2.85 -12.15
C VAL A 252 6.90 1.68 -11.50
N LEU A 253 6.39 1.15 -10.39
CA LEU A 253 7.00 0.03 -9.67
C LEU A 253 6.94 -1.31 -10.42
N MET A 254 5.98 -1.45 -11.35
CA MET A 254 5.84 -2.62 -12.24
C MET A 254 6.56 -2.43 -13.58
N HIS A 255 7.29 -1.32 -13.81
CA HIS A 255 7.94 -0.98 -15.07
C HIS A 255 6.98 -0.93 -16.27
N GLN A 256 5.73 -0.52 -16.04
CA GLN A 256 4.63 -0.49 -17.03
C GLN A 256 3.98 0.90 -17.14
N ALA A 257 4.70 1.96 -16.81
CA ALA A 257 4.16 3.32 -16.72
C ALA A 257 4.14 4.04 -18.09
N THR A 258 3.37 3.54 -19.05
CA THR A 258 3.12 4.26 -20.32
C THR A 258 1.68 4.77 -20.39
N ALA A 259 1.48 5.90 -21.09
CA ALA A 259 0.14 6.49 -21.23
C ALA A 259 -0.85 5.54 -21.94
N ALA A 260 -0.37 4.64 -22.80
CA ALA A 260 -1.20 3.64 -23.45
C ALA A 260 -1.67 2.58 -22.45
N GLN A 261 -0.75 1.99 -21.68
CA GLN A 261 -1.07 0.99 -20.66
C GLN A 261 -2.02 1.55 -19.60
N ILE A 262 -1.77 2.77 -19.13
CA ILE A 262 -2.68 3.42 -18.17
C ILE A 262 -4.07 3.63 -18.77
N ALA A 263 -4.17 4.08 -20.02
CA ALA A 263 -5.47 4.27 -20.69
C ALA A 263 -6.24 2.95 -20.84
N ASP A 264 -5.54 1.85 -21.14
CA ASP A 264 -6.13 0.51 -21.25
C ASP A 264 -6.72 0.02 -19.92
N LEU A 265 -6.06 0.30 -18.79
CA LEU A 265 -6.59 -0.01 -17.45
C LEU A 265 -7.91 0.70 -17.15
N PHE A 266 -8.12 1.91 -17.73
CA PHE A 266 -9.39 2.64 -17.63
C PHE A 266 -10.37 2.28 -18.76
N SER A 267 -10.04 1.33 -19.63
CA SER A 267 -10.84 0.96 -20.82
C SER A 267 -11.17 2.18 -21.70
N ILE A 268 -10.22 3.10 -21.84
CA ILE A 268 -10.33 4.29 -22.68
C ILE A 268 -9.13 4.40 -23.63
N HIS A 269 -9.30 5.13 -24.74
CA HIS A 269 -8.18 5.42 -25.63
C HIS A 269 -7.23 6.47 -25.01
N GLN A 270 -5.90 6.36 -25.24
CA GLN A 270 -4.88 7.30 -24.75
C GLN A 270 -5.21 8.77 -25.02
N ARG A 271 -5.81 9.07 -26.18
CA ARG A 271 -6.27 10.45 -26.52
C ARG A 271 -7.35 10.94 -25.53
N THR A 272 -8.22 10.05 -25.07
CA THR A 272 -9.27 10.36 -24.11
C THR A 272 -8.68 10.61 -22.72
N LEU A 273 -7.72 9.77 -22.30
CA LEU A 273 -6.95 9.97 -21.06
C LEU A 273 -6.33 11.37 -21.04
N ASN A 274 -5.54 11.69 -22.07
CA ASN A 274 -4.86 12.98 -22.14
C ASN A 274 -5.84 14.17 -22.21
N ARG A 275 -7.00 14.04 -22.89
CA ARG A 275 -8.02 15.07 -22.92
C ARG A 275 -8.65 15.32 -21.56
N ARG A 276 -8.97 14.23 -20.80
CA ARG A 276 -9.56 14.33 -19.45
C ARG A 276 -8.59 14.96 -18.47
N LEU A 277 -7.33 14.53 -18.47
CA LEU A 277 -6.30 15.09 -17.60
C LEU A 277 -6.08 16.58 -17.86
N ARG A 278 -6.02 17.01 -19.16
CA ARG A 278 -5.91 18.44 -19.51
C ARG A 278 -7.12 19.25 -19.07
N ALA A 279 -8.31 18.68 -19.13
CA ALA A 279 -9.52 19.33 -18.63
C ALA A 279 -9.48 19.58 -17.11
N CYS A 280 -8.72 18.75 -16.37
CA CYS A 280 -8.46 18.89 -14.95
C CYS A 280 -7.19 19.70 -14.62
N GLY A 281 -6.52 20.27 -15.63
CA GLY A 281 -5.35 21.15 -15.44
C GLY A 281 -4.03 20.43 -15.27
N THR A 282 -3.93 19.13 -15.62
CA THR A 282 -2.70 18.32 -15.55
C THR A 282 -2.47 17.50 -16.81
N CYS A 283 -1.35 16.76 -16.87
CA CYS A 283 -1.07 15.84 -17.94
C CYS A 283 -0.41 14.55 -17.41
N PHE A 284 -0.43 13.49 -18.23
CA PHE A 284 0.14 12.19 -17.86
C PHE A 284 1.62 12.29 -17.47
N ARG A 285 2.38 13.13 -18.16
CA ARG A 285 3.82 13.30 -17.88
C ARG A 285 4.05 13.90 -16.50
N GLU A 286 3.28 14.90 -16.11
CA GLU A 286 3.36 15.51 -14.78
C GLU A 286 3.09 14.47 -13.69
N LEU A 287 2.02 13.66 -13.81
CA LEU A 287 1.69 12.60 -12.86
C LEU A 287 2.77 11.51 -12.80
N LEU A 288 3.41 11.20 -13.93
CA LEU A 288 4.52 10.24 -13.99
C LEU A 288 5.77 10.79 -13.29
N ASP A 289 6.11 12.04 -13.55
CA ASP A 289 7.27 12.69 -12.96
C ASP A 289 7.07 12.85 -11.43
N GLU A 290 5.87 13.24 -10.98
CA GLU A 290 5.48 13.27 -9.56
C GLU A 290 5.63 11.90 -8.88
N ALA A 291 5.08 10.84 -9.48
CA ALA A 291 5.17 9.48 -8.92
C ALA A 291 6.62 9.01 -8.81
N ARG A 292 7.44 9.23 -9.84
CA ARG A 292 8.88 8.91 -9.82
C ARG A 292 9.62 9.69 -8.74
N PHE A 293 9.31 10.96 -8.59
CA PHE A 293 9.92 11.81 -7.56
C PHE A 293 9.58 11.33 -6.14
N GLU A 294 8.31 11.01 -5.88
CA GLU A 294 7.87 10.54 -4.56
C GLU A 294 8.52 9.20 -4.19
N ILE A 295 8.59 8.26 -5.13
CA ILE A 295 9.27 6.97 -4.92
C ILE A 295 10.77 7.20 -4.71
N ALA A 296 11.41 8.05 -5.54
CA ALA A 296 12.83 8.38 -5.40
C ALA A 296 13.14 8.98 -4.02
N ARG A 297 12.33 9.94 -3.57
CA ARG A 297 12.47 10.58 -2.26
C ARG A 297 12.38 9.55 -1.14
N GLN A 298 11.37 8.68 -1.18
CA GLN A 298 11.21 7.62 -0.17
C GLN A 298 12.41 6.67 -0.13
N LEU A 299 12.93 6.26 -1.29
CA LEU A 299 14.09 5.39 -1.36
C LEU A 299 15.38 6.08 -0.87
N LEU A 300 15.59 7.34 -1.21
CA LEU A 300 16.74 8.13 -0.73
C LEU A 300 16.71 8.33 0.80
N GLU A 301 15.55 8.61 1.36
CA GLU A 301 15.38 8.85 2.79
C GLU A 301 15.49 7.56 3.61
N ASN A 302 14.90 6.45 3.13
CA ASN A 302 14.65 5.26 3.94
C ASN A 302 15.52 4.06 3.58
N SER A 303 16.22 4.06 2.44
CA SER A 303 17.09 2.95 2.02
C SER A 303 18.57 3.34 2.01
N SER A 304 19.43 2.34 1.80
CA SER A 304 20.86 2.55 1.53
C SER A 304 21.19 2.37 0.05
N MET A 305 20.19 2.40 -0.82
CA MET A 305 20.37 2.31 -2.27
C MET A 305 21.18 3.50 -2.79
N SER A 306 22.09 3.25 -3.68
CA SER A 306 22.81 4.32 -4.39
C SER A 306 21.88 5.04 -5.37
N VAL A 307 22.24 6.28 -5.73
CA VAL A 307 21.54 7.08 -6.75
C VAL A 307 21.41 6.31 -8.07
N THR A 308 22.42 5.51 -8.43
CA THR A 308 22.43 4.68 -9.64
C THR A 308 21.39 3.56 -9.56
N GLU A 309 21.30 2.89 -8.42
CA GLU A 309 20.28 1.82 -8.21
C GLU A 309 18.87 2.39 -8.21
N ILE A 310 18.64 3.54 -7.58
CA ILE A 310 17.33 4.22 -7.57
C ILE A 310 16.96 4.66 -9.00
N SER A 311 17.90 5.24 -9.73
CA SER A 311 17.71 5.66 -11.13
C SER A 311 17.28 4.48 -12.01
N ALA A 312 17.97 3.34 -11.88
CA ALA A 312 17.63 2.11 -12.61
C ALA A 312 16.25 1.55 -12.20
N ASN A 313 15.92 1.59 -10.92
CA ASN A 313 14.62 1.12 -10.39
C ASN A 313 13.43 1.96 -10.90
N LEU A 314 13.67 3.20 -11.29
CA LEU A 314 12.65 4.13 -11.79
C LEU A 314 12.66 4.29 -13.32
N ASP A 315 13.35 3.40 -14.05
CA ASP A 315 13.44 3.40 -15.53
C ASP A 315 13.98 4.72 -16.11
N TYR A 316 14.95 5.36 -15.43
CA TYR A 316 15.68 6.45 -16.04
C TYR A 316 16.80 5.93 -16.96
N ALA A 317 16.98 6.57 -18.09
CA ALA A 317 18.00 6.19 -19.07
C ALA A 317 19.42 6.26 -18.51
N ASP A 318 19.67 7.23 -17.61
CA ASP A 318 20.92 7.41 -16.89
C ASP A 318 20.73 8.24 -15.62
N THR A 319 21.76 8.27 -14.78
CA THR A 319 21.75 9.02 -13.51
C THR A 319 21.71 10.54 -13.70
N SER A 320 22.16 11.06 -14.86
CA SER A 320 22.11 12.50 -15.13
C SER A 320 20.68 12.95 -15.42
N ALA A 321 19.92 12.15 -16.19
CA ALA A 321 18.51 12.38 -16.43
C ALA A 321 17.71 12.34 -15.12
N PHE A 322 18.02 11.37 -14.24
CA PHE A 322 17.44 11.28 -12.90
C PHE A 322 17.77 12.51 -12.03
N ALA A 323 19.06 12.92 -11.95
CA ALA A 323 19.46 14.07 -11.18
C ALA A 323 18.79 15.37 -11.65
N LEU A 324 18.66 15.55 -12.97
CA LEU A 324 17.95 16.69 -13.55
C LEU A 324 16.45 16.68 -13.17
N SER A 325 15.81 15.52 -13.15
CA SER A 325 14.40 15.43 -12.76
C SER A 325 14.18 15.84 -11.30
N LEU A 326 15.12 15.53 -10.38
CA LEU A 326 15.03 15.91 -8.97
C LEU A 326 15.22 17.43 -8.74
N ILE A 327 15.84 18.14 -9.67
CA ILE A 327 16.06 19.61 -9.56
C ILE A 327 14.83 20.39 -10.06
N HIS A 328 14.01 19.80 -10.95
CA HIS A 328 12.92 20.48 -11.63
C HIS A 328 11.54 20.30 -10.99
N ILE A 329 11.46 19.53 -9.92
CA ILE A 329 10.25 19.29 -9.13
C ILE A 329 10.43 19.95 -7.75
#